data_0a84b1607d30f1b12786a6c23dd297f9
#
_entry.id   0a84b1607d30f1b12786a6c23dd297f9
#
_cell.length_a   1.000
_cell.length_b   1.000
_cell.length_c   1.000
_cell.angle_alpha   90.00
_cell.angle_beta   90.00
_cell.angle_gamma   90.00
#
_symmetry.space_group_name_H-M   'P 1'
#
loop_
_entity.id
_entity.type
_entity.pdbx_description
1 polymer ?
#
loop_
_entity_poly.entity_id
_entity_poly.type
_entity_poly.pdbx_seq_one_letter_code
_entity_poly.pdbx_strand_id
1 'polypeptide(L)'
;MFLKTSILSRFIFLLIMIKERKECEIMKIGKINISQKNLIIIGIAVIGCAILLIKGGSKIFYNPDANVKIVKSEANKIELEDYKTNEFSIKKPKGWKVETLGDYIHYTIKVYNPDNSIYQFFFNMKTEGYNKSEDAKKWQQKYYPNNMFAKTSVIATKDTEGFYKIFNDLGTLNNTTTFTFPTLNDFTVNENLGKGSLGGDMLRATFKDANGKEGEGIFTAYVYDVGSYYVYENIISGKQIDIQYLNVYDAIFISTPKDELIDWQDTLSTICSSLSFSDSFINGFYNEQDAVMKNFQQIRAIGNQISDGIMDSWNKRNKSFDIMSQKQSDAILGYERVYDTETNEIYKAYNGFTDDYDGNRYKSVTDDMYTQKTSGYIEK
;
A
#
# COMPACT_ATOMS: atom_id res chain seq x y z
N MET A 1 8.62 35.93 27.20
CA MET A 1 7.90 36.12 28.48
C MET A 1 8.42 37.28 29.32
N PHE A 2 9.71 37.58 29.38
CA PHE A 2 10.32 38.63 30.19
C PHE A 2 10.05 40.09 29.74
N LEU A 3 9.77 40.35 28.45
CA LEU A 3 9.49 41.72 27.98
C LEU A 3 8.06 42.22 28.33
N LYS A 4 7.09 41.30 28.44
CA LYS A 4 5.68 41.66 28.75
C LYS A 4 5.48 42.12 30.20
N THR A 5 6.25 41.60 31.17
CA THR A 5 6.18 41.98 32.57
C THR A 5 6.77 43.38 32.83
N SER A 6 7.79 43.79 32.07
CA SER A 6 8.44 45.09 32.19
C SER A 6 7.53 46.28 31.77
N ILE A 7 6.70 46.11 30.75
CA ILE A 7 5.80 47.16 30.26
C ILE A 7 4.61 47.32 31.20
N LEU A 8 4.05 46.22 31.68
CA LEU A 8 2.90 46.27 32.61
C LEU A 8 3.28 46.88 33.96
N SER A 9 4.47 46.55 34.50
CA SER A 9 4.96 47.13 35.75
C SER A 9 5.23 48.61 35.65
N ARG A 10 5.76 49.10 34.53
CA ARG A 10 5.98 50.55 34.29
C ARG A 10 4.65 51.32 34.14
N PHE A 11 3.64 50.70 33.56
CA PHE A 11 2.30 51.30 33.43
C PHE A 11 1.56 51.36 34.77
N ILE A 12 1.65 50.31 35.58
CA ILE A 12 1.07 50.30 36.95
C ILE A 12 1.74 51.39 37.81
N PHE A 13 3.07 51.52 37.68
CA PHE A 13 3.82 52.55 38.40
C PHE A 13 3.39 53.97 37.97
N LEU A 14 3.15 54.19 36.69
CA LEU A 14 2.65 55.47 36.15
C LEU A 14 1.22 55.85 36.70
N LEU A 15 0.35 54.82 36.78
CA LEU A 15 -1.00 54.96 37.32
C LEU A 15 -1.00 55.26 38.83
N ILE A 16 -0.08 54.66 39.60
CA ILE A 16 0.09 54.91 41.03
C ILE A 16 0.61 56.35 41.23
N MET A 17 1.56 56.80 40.44
CA MET A 17 2.09 58.17 40.49
C MET A 17 1.04 59.24 40.17
N ILE A 18 0.06 58.97 39.31
CA ILE A 18 -1.05 59.81 38.98
C ILE A 18 -2.06 59.89 40.15
N LYS A 19 -2.20 58.82 40.91
CA LYS A 19 -3.14 58.76 42.08
C LYS A 19 -2.65 59.53 43.30
N GLU A 20 -1.34 59.70 43.49
CA GLU A 20 -0.76 60.37 44.67
C GLU A 20 -0.65 61.86 44.54
N ARG A 21 -0.83 62.49 43.34
CA ARG A 21 -0.83 63.90 43.16
C ARG A 21 -2.25 64.50 43.24
N LYS A 22 -2.67 64.84 44.44
CA LYS A 22 -4.01 65.37 44.70
C LYS A 22 -4.27 66.81 44.32
N GLU A 23 -3.33 67.59 43.72
CA GLU A 23 -3.45 69.04 43.55
C GLU A 23 -2.98 69.55 42.18
N CYS A 24 -3.32 68.98 41.08
CA CYS A 24 -3.14 69.61 39.76
C CYS A 24 -4.31 69.31 38.85
N GLU A 25 -5.16 70.27 38.58
CA GLU A 25 -6.31 70.17 37.67
C GLU A 25 -5.90 70.01 36.21
N ILE A 26 -4.65 70.36 35.82
CA ILE A 26 -4.14 70.32 34.46
C ILE A 26 -2.69 69.83 34.47
N MET A 27 -2.42 68.76 33.72
CA MET A 27 -1.07 68.27 33.50
C MET A 27 -0.63 68.55 32.04
N LYS A 28 0.60 69.06 31.87
CA LYS A 28 1.19 69.31 30.56
C LYS A 28 1.99 68.08 30.13
N ILE A 29 1.62 67.51 28.99
CA ILE A 29 2.39 66.47 28.30
C ILE A 29 2.87 67.09 26.99
N GLY A 30 4.13 67.50 26.96
CA GLY A 30 4.68 68.26 25.84
C GLY A 30 4.02 69.65 25.67
N LYS A 31 3.51 69.98 24.50
CA LYS A 31 2.82 71.21 24.18
C LYS A 31 1.27 71.17 24.35
N ILE A 32 0.73 70.06 24.83
CA ILE A 32 -0.71 69.81 24.89
C ILE A 32 -1.17 69.87 26.38
N ASN A 33 -2.16 70.69 26.67
CA ASN A 33 -2.80 70.72 27.98
C ASN A 33 -3.96 69.72 28.02
N ILE A 34 -3.88 68.72 28.89
CA ILE A 34 -4.88 67.64 29.01
C ILE A 34 -5.48 67.65 30.40
N SER A 35 -6.83 67.76 30.51
CA SER A 35 -7.50 67.72 31.82
C SER A 35 -7.37 66.28 32.44
N GLN A 36 -7.41 66.24 33.77
CA GLN A 36 -7.27 65.01 34.56
C GLN A 36 -8.32 63.95 34.14
N LYS A 37 -9.56 64.36 33.79
CA LYS A 37 -10.60 63.51 33.26
C LYS A 37 -10.21 62.86 31.93
N ASN A 38 -9.62 63.62 31.03
CA ASN A 38 -9.17 63.11 29.72
C ASN A 38 -7.94 62.17 29.84
N LEU A 39 -7.07 62.44 30.82
CA LEU A 39 -5.96 61.59 31.14
C LEU A 39 -6.41 60.21 31.65
N ILE A 40 -7.45 60.15 32.47
CA ILE A 40 -8.07 58.87 32.93
C ILE A 40 -8.73 58.16 31.79
N ILE A 41 -9.45 58.87 30.91
CA ILE A 41 -10.08 58.27 29.71
C ILE A 41 -9.02 57.69 28.75
N ILE A 42 -7.94 58.42 28.51
CA ILE A 42 -6.80 57.95 27.68
C ILE A 42 -6.15 56.73 28.34
N GLY A 43 -5.94 56.76 29.66
CA GLY A 43 -5.38 55.61 30.40
C GLY A 43 -6.24 54.36 30.28
N ILE A 44 -7.56 54.47 30.41
CA ILE A 44 -8.50 53.36 30.27
C ILE A 44 -8.53 52.88 28.82
N ALA A 45 -8.50 53.77 27.83
CA ALA A 45 -8.45 53.37 26.41
C ALA A 45 -7.16 52.65 26.06
N VAL A 46 -6.00 53.10 26.56
CA VAL A 46 -4.71 52.41 26.33
C VAL A 46 -4.67 51.06 27.01
N ILE A 47 -5.21 50.91 28.23
CA ILE A 47 -5.33 49.62 28.91
C ILE A 47 -6.29 48.71 28.16
N GLY A 48 -7.43 49.23 27.70
CA GLY A 48 -8.38 48.49 26.87
C GLY A 48 -7.73 47.96 25.55
N CYS A 49 -7.00 48.84 24.86
CA CYS A 49 -6.25 48.47 23.66
C CYS A 49 -5.13 47.46 23.96
N ALA A 50 -4.41 47.58 25.09
CA ALA A 50 -3.39 46.64 25.51
C ALA A 50 -3.99 45.26 25.84
N ILE A 51 -5.16 45.21 26.49
CA ILE A 51 -5.88 43.95 26.78
C ILE A 51 -6.40 43.32 25.48
N LEU A 52 -6.91 44.13 24.54
CA LEU A 52 -7.33 43.63 23.23
C LEU A 52 -6.15 43.13 22.41
N LEU A 53 -5.00 43.78 22.44
CA LEU A 53 -3.76 43.32 21.80
C LEU A 53 -3.20 42.05 22.45
N ILE A 54 -3.31 41.90 23.76
CA ILE A 54 -2.88 40.71 24.48
C ILE A 54 -3.82 39.53 24.16
N LYS A 55 -5.12 39.73 24.16
CA LYS A 55 -6.11 38.72 23.83
C LYS A 55 -6.18 38.43 22.32
N GLY A 56 -6.05 39.43 21.48
CA GLY A 56 -5.99 39.28 20.02
C GLY A 56 -4.62 38.80 19.50
N GLY A 57 -3.54 39.33 20.10
CA GLY A 57 -2.17 38.98 19.69
C GLY A 57 -1.75 37.54 20.00
N SER A 58 -2.36 36.88 20.99
CA SER A 58 -2.12 35.47 21.21
C SER A 58 -2.74 34.58 20.11
N LYS A 59 -3.85 35.03 19.50
CA LYS A 59 -4.44 34.35 18.34
C LYS A 59 -3.77 34.69 17.00
N ILE A 60 -3.19 35.91 16.88
CA ILE A 60 -2.53 36.35 15.63
C ILE A 60 -1.17 35.68 15.44
N PHE A 61 -0.52 35.22 16.52
CA PHE A 61 0.77 34.55 16.47
C PHE A 61 0.71 33.03 16.78
N TYR A 62 -0.48 32.49 17.07
CA TYR A 62 -0.68 31.10 17.27
C TYR A 62 -0.87 30.44 15.90
N ASN A 63 0.09 29.62 15.50
CA ASN A 63 -0.01 28.74 14.33
C ASN A 63 -0.23 27.32 14.82
N PRO A 64 -1.46 26.80 14.72
CA PRO A 64 -1.78 25.43 15.16
C PRO A 64 -1.00 24.39 14.36
N ASP A 65 -0.63 24.70 13.10
CA ASP A 65 0.08 23.78 12.22
C ASP A 65 1.58 23.65 12.56
N ALA A 66 2.14 24.61 13.32
CA ALA A 66 3.57 24.63 13.64
C ALA A 66 4.04 23.41 14.46
N ASN A 67 3.13 22.75 15.17
CA ASN A 67 3.42 21.59 15.98
C ASN A 67 3.04 20.27 15.31
N VAL A 68 2.45 20.31 14.12
CA VAL A 68 2.06 19.11 13.38
C VAL A 68 3.26 18.58 12.60
N LYS A 69 3.76 17.42 13.00
CA LYS A 69 4.85 16.73 12.32
C LYS A 69 4.30 15.61 11.47
N ILE A 70 4.47 15.74 10.16
CA ILE A 70 4.07 14.72 9.18
C ILE A 70 5.25 13.82 8.87
N VAL A 71 5.04 12.52 8.98
CA VAL A 71 5.95 11.49 8.48
C VAL A 71 5.29 10.83 7.28
N LYS A 72 5.86 11.03 6.10
CA LYS A 72 5.37 10.39 4.88
C LYS A 72 5.51 8.86 4.98
N SER A 73 4.58 8.13 4.40
CA SER A 73 4.63 6.66 4.37
C SER A 73 5.91 6.18 3.69
N GLU A 74 6.40 5.02 4.08
CA GLU A 74 7.61 4.43 3.47
C GLU A 74 7.44 4.20 1.98
N ALA A 75 6.26 3.84 1.54
CA ALA A 75 5.90 3.67 0.14
C ALA A 75 6.13 4.96 -0.70
N ASN A 76 5.90 6.13 -0.12
CA ASN A 76 6.12 7.42 -0.80
C ASN A 76 7.56 7.93 -0.69
N LYS A 77 8.40 7.31 0.14
CA LYS A 77 9.81 7.68 0.35
C LYS A 77 10.77 6.81 -0.44
N ILE A 78 10.31 5.68 -0.97
CA ILE A 78 11.18 4.69 -1.61
C ILE A 78 11.72 5.23 -2.93
N GLU A 79 13.05 5.27 -3.04
CA GLU A 79 13.76 5.56 -4.27
C GLU A 79 13.81 4.29 -5.13
N LEU A 80 13.42 4.41 -6.40
CA LEU A 80 13.54 3.33 -7.37
C LEU A 80 14.88 3.41 -8.09
N GLU A 81 15.46 2.25 -8.34
CA GLU A 81 16.69 2.08 -9.13
C GLU A 81 16.47 1.13 -10.30
N ASP A 82 17.19 1.34 -11.39
CA ASP A 82 17.20 0.42 -12.53
C ASP A 82 18.07 -0.80 -12.19
N TYR A 83 17.50 -1.99 -12.36
CA TYR A 83 18.21 -3.26 -12.26
C TYR A 83 18.24 -3.92 -13.64
N LYS A 84 19.39 -4.38 -14.09
CA LYS A 84 19.58 -4.97 -15.41
C LYS A 84 20.48 -6.20 -15.34
N THR A 85 20.04 -7.27 -16.01
CA THR A 85 20.84 -8.47 -16.30
C THR A 85 20.97 -8.64 -17.81
N ASN A 86 21.54 -9.77 -18.24
CA ASN A 86 21.57 -10.12 -19.66
C ASN A 86 20.18 -10.52 -20.17
N GLU A 87 19.30 -11.00 -19.30
CA GLU A 87 17.99 -11.54 -19.62
C GLU A 87 16.92 -10.46 -19.60
N PHE A 88 16.93 -9.55 -18.61
CA PHE A 88 15.87 -8.57 -18.40
C PHE A 88 16.36 -7.29 -17.71
N SER A 89 15.49 -6.28 -17.73
CA SER A 89 15.61 -5.08 -16.91
C SER A 89 14.30 -4.81 -16.17
N ILE A 90 14.41 -4.22 -14.98
CA ILE A 90 13.26 -3.89 -14.12
C ILE A 90 13.62 -2.71 -13.22
N LYS A 91 12.65 -1.87 -12.88
CA LYS A 91 12.79 -0.88 -11.81
C LYS A 91 12.42 -1.51 -10.48
N LYS A 92 13.25 -1.34 -9.47
CA LYS A 92 12.99 -1.87 -8.13
C LYS A 92 13.30 -0.85 -7.05
N PRO A 93 12.70 -0.95 -5.87
CA PRO A 93 13.11 -0.14 -4.73
C PRO A 93 14.59 -0.37 -4.41
N LYS A 94 15.27 0.71 -4.08
CA LYS A 94 16.68 0.66 -3.68
C LYS A 94 16.86 -0.24 -2.46
N GLY A 95 17.83 -1.14 -2.55
CA GLY A 95 18.07 -2.14 -1.50
C GLY A 95 17.25 -3.41 -1.60
N TRP A 96 16.19 -3.47 -2.41
CA TRP A 96 15.47 -4.72 -2.62
C TRP A 96 16.31 -5.72 -3.41
N LYS A 97 16.12 -7.00 -3.08
CA LYS A 97 16.82 -8.10 -3.73
C LYS A 97 16.06 -8.62 -4.94
N VAL A 98 16.82 -9.16 -5.89
CA VAL A 98 16.30 -9.88 -7.05
C VAL A 98 16.87 -11.28 -7.03
N GLU A 99 16.00 -12.27 -7.12
CA GLU A 99 16.34 -13.69 -7.31
C GLU A 99 15.71 -14.19 -8.59
N THR A 100 16.42 -15.06 -9.31
CA THR A 100 15.92 -15.69 -10.55
C THR A 100 16.14 -17.18 -10.49
N LEU A 101 15.29 -17.93 -11.20
CA LEU A 101 15.37 -19.38 -11.34
C LEU A 101 14.97 -19.78 -12.75
N GLY A 102 15.58 -20.81 -13.26
CA GLY A 102 15.27 -21.40 -14.57
C GLY A 102 15.86 -20.63 -15.73
N ASP A 103 15.43 -20.99 -16.90
CA ASP A 103 15.83 -20.41 -18.17
C ASP A 103 14.64 -20.36 -19.13
N TYR A 104 14.73 -19.47 -20.09
CA TYR A 104 13.70 -19.30 -21.15
C TYR A 104 12.27 -19.44 -20.64
N ILE A 105 11.55 -20.46 -21.11
CA ILE A 105 10.11 -20.67 -20.83
C ILE A 105 9.80 -20.94 -19.34
N HIS A 106 10.76 -21.41 -18.58
CA HIS A 106 10.60 -21.69 -17.14
C HIS A 106 11.20 -20.62 -16.25
N TYR A 107 11.42 -19.42 -16.80
CA TYR A 107 12.06 -18.33 -16.08
C TYR A 107 11.17 -17.77 -14.98
N THR A 108 11.77 -17.61 -13.82
CA THR A 108 11.10 -17.06 -12.62
C THR A 108 11.89 -15.88 -12.10
N ILE A 109 11.21 -14.82 -11.72
CA ILE A 109 11.78 -13.59 -11.13
C ILE A 109 11.05 -13.30 -9.82
N LYS A 110 11.82 -13.02 -8.77
CA LYS A 110 11.32 -12.51 -7.51
C LYS A 110 12.09 -11.25 -7.12
N VAL A 111 11.36 -10.15 -6.89
CA VAL A 111 11.90 -8.89 -6.38
C VAL A 111 11.26 -8.64 -5.02
N TYR A 112 12.04 -8.49 -3.95
CA TYR A 112 11.49 -8.44 -2.61
C TYR A 112 12.31 -7.60 -1.66
N ASN A 113 11.64 -7.08 -0.63
CA ASN A 113 12.28 -6.40 0.49
C ASN A 113 12.99 -7.46 1.38
N PRO A 114 14.33 -7.37 1.59
CA PRO A 114 15.05 -8.34 2.40
C PRO A 114 14.65 -8.33 3.89
N ASP A 115 14.14 -7.21 4.40
CA ASP A 115 13.75 -7.07 5.80
C ASP A 115 12.31 -7.55 6.06
N ASN A 116 11.46 -7.52 5.02
CA ASN A 116 10.10 -8.04 5.06
C ASN A 116 9.68 -8.57 3.68
N SER A 117 9.87 -9.86 3.46
CA SER A 117 9.64 -10.51 2.16
C SER A 117 8.16 -10.58 1.72
N ILE A 118 7.22 -10.10 2.54
CA ILE A 118 5.82 -9.93 2.12
C ILE A 118 5.71 -8.81 1.08
N TYR A 119 6.54 -7.76 1.17
CA TYR A 119 6.65 -6.78 0.09
C TYR A 119 7.44 -7.40 -1.06
N GLN A 120 6.74 -7.82 -2.10
CA GLN A 120 7.36 -8.47 -3.23
C GLN A 120 6.58 -8.34 -4.52
N PHE A 121 7.32 -8.51 -5.61
CA PHE A 121 6.84 -8.85 -6.93
C PHE A 121 7.35 -10.24 -7.28
N PHE A 122 6.48 -11.07 -7.82
CA PHE A 122 6.80 -12.41 -8.31
C PHE A 122 6.29 -12.58 -9.73
N PHE A 123 7.11 -13.17 -10.57
CA PHE A 123 6.77 -13.55 -11.93
C PHE A 123 7.30 -14.96 -12.21
N ASN A 124 6.46 -15.81 -12.77
CA ASN A 124 6.87 -17.09 -13.33
C ASN A 124 6.24 -17.27 -14.71
N MET A 125 7.07 -17.51 -15.70
CA MET A 125 6.63 -17.55 -17.10
C MET A 125 5.78 -18.80 -17.40
N LYS A 126 6.23 -19.99 -16.99
CA LYS A 126 5.49 -21.23 -17.16
C LYS A 126 5.83 -22.25 -16.10
N THR A 127 4.82 -22.93 -15.61
CA THR A 127 4.93 -24.23 -14.95
C THR A 127 3.97 -25.19 -15.60
N GLU A 128 4.28 -26.48 -15.58
CA GLU A 128 3.52 -27.47 -16.34
C GLU A 128 3.33 -28.76 -15.58
N GLY A 129 2.39 -29.58 -16.09
CA GLY A 129 2.19 -30.92 -15.62
C GLY A 129 1.28 -31.09 -14.41
N TYR A 130 0.44 -30.10 -14.10
CA TYR A 130 -0.52 -30.21 -13.01
C TYR A 130 -1.65 -31.16 -13.36
N ASN A 131 -2.00 -32.02 -12.40
CA ASN A 131 -3.10 -32.95 -12.59
C ASN A 131 -4.46 -32.24 -12.57
N LYS A 132 -5.40 -32.71 -13.38
CA LYS A 132 -6.77 -32.17 -13.45
C LYS A 132 -7.69 -32.69 -12.33
N SER A 133 -7.34 -33.84 -11.75
CA SER A 133 -8.12 -34.50 -10.71
C SER A 133 -7.26 -35.41 -9.83
N GLU A 134 -7.74 -35.71 -8.64
CA GLU A 134 -7.12 -36.69 -7.76
C GLU A 134 -7.09 -38.09 -8.37
N ASP A 135 -8.07 -38.47 -9.17
CA ASP A 135 -8.09 -39.73 -9.88
C ASP A 135 -6.98 -39.80 -10.93
N ALA A 136 -6.74 -38.71 -11.68
CA ALA A 136 -5.63 -38.59 -12.61
C ALA A 136 -4.28 -38.73 -11.91
N LYS A 137 -4.10 -38.00 -10.78
CA LYS A 137 -2.88 -38.09 -9.97
C LYS A 137 -2.62 -39.51 -9.47
N LYS A 138 -3.63 -40.16 -8.89
CA LYS A 138 -3.54 -41.56 -8.42
C LYS A 138 -3.19 -42.52 -9.57
N TRP A 139 -3.77 -42.31 -10.77
CA TRP A 139 -3.48 -43.07 -11.94
C TRP A 139 -2.01 -42.91 -12.36
N GLN A 140 -1.48 -41.67 -12.41
CA GLN A 140 -0.09 -41.37 -12.69
C GLN A 140 0.85 -42.05 -11.67
N GLN A 141 0.54 -41.93 -10.38
CA GLN A 141 1.31 -42.58 -9.30
C GLN A 141 1.35 -44.09 -9.42
N LYS A 142 0.26 -44.70 -9.84
CA LYS A 142 0.17 -46.16 -10.01
C LYS A 142 0.95 -46.69 -11.20
N TYR A 143 0.82 -46.00 -12.35
CA TYR A 143 1.36 -46.54 -13.61
C TYR A 143 2.68 -45.89 -14.02
N TYR A 144 2.96 -44.65 -13.56
CA TYR A 144 4.16 -43.90 -13.89
C TYR A 144 4.76 -43.20 -12.66
N PRO A 145 5.08 -43.93 -11.56
CA PRO A 145 5.48 -43.35 -10.29
C PRO A 145 6.75 -42.48 -10.37
N ASN A 146 7.59 -42.73 -11.36
CA ASN A 146 8.82 -41.98 -11.60
C ASN A 146 8.63 -40.75 -12.49
N ASN A 147 7.45 -40.57 -13.08
CA ASN A 147 7.14 -39.39 -13.87
C ASN A 147 6.95 -38.19 -12.95
N MET A 148 7.42 -37.00 -13.39
CA MET A 148 7.20 -35.76 -12.68
C MET A 148 5.72 -35.51 -12.40
N PHE A 149 4.82 -35.85 -13.32
CA PHE A 149 3.37 -35.65 -13.17
C PHE A 149 2.75 -36.45 -12.01
N ALA A 150 3.35 -37.56 -11.62
CA ALA A 150 2.92 -38.31 -10.43
C ALA A 150 3.12 -37.54 -9.12
N LYS A 151 4.02 -36.55 -9.12
CA LYS A 151 4.35 -35.73 -7.95
C LYS A 151 3.65 -34.38 -7.96
N THR A 152 3.16 -33.92 -9.11
CA THR A 152 2.52 -32.60 -9.23
C THR A 152 1.16 -32.58 -8.53
N SER A 153 0.78 -31.38 -8.09
CA SER A 153 -0.49 -31.15 -7.41
C SER A 153 -1.67 -31.15 -8.38
N VAL A 154 -2.85 -31.22 -7.81
CA VAL A 154 -4.11 -31.08 -8.54
C VAL A 154 -4.56 -29.65 -8.49
N ILE A 155 -4.80 -29.04 -9.64
CA ILE A 155 -5.52 -27.76 -9.71
C ILE A 155 -7.01 -28.10 -9.78
N ALA A 156 -7.69 -27.99 -8.63
CA ALA A 156 -9.09 -28.42 -8.47
C ALA A 156 -10.05 -27.61 -9.35
N THR A 157 -9.84 -26.28 -9.40
CA THR A 157 -10.52 -25.39 -10.34
C THR A 157 -9.50 -24.94 -11.39
N LYS A 158 -9.86 -25.02 -12.67
CA LYS A 158 -8.95 -24.73 -13.79
C LYS A 158 -8.81 -23.20 -14.00
N ASP A 159 -8.47 -22.48 -12.93
CA ASP A 159 -8.41 -21.03 -12.89
C ASP A 159 -7.26 -20.52 -12.02
N THR A 160 -7.13 -19.22 -11.94
CA THR A 160 -6.12 -18.52 -11.14
C THR A 160 -6.20 -18.89 -9.66
N GLU A 161 -7.42 -18.97 -9.09
CA GLU A 161 -7.60 -19.31 -7.67
C GLU A 161 -7.12 -20.73 -7.37
N GLY A 162 -7.51 -21.69 -8.21
CA GLY A 162 -7.09 -23.08 -8.08
C GLY A 162 -5.58 -23.25 -8.10
N PHE A 163 -4.89 -22.49 -8.95
CA PHE A 163 -3.43 -22.49 -8.99
C PHE A 163 -2.83 -21.91 -7.70
N TYR A 164 -3.26 -20.74 -7.26
CA TYR A 164 -2.67 -20.11 -6.06
C TYR A 164 -2.95 -20.85 -4.76
N LYS A 165 -4.02 -21.64 -4.70
CA LYS A 165 -4.27 -22.55 -3.56
C LYS A 165 -3.23 -23.67 -3.41
N ILE A 166 -2.56 -24.05 -4.50
CA ILE A 166 -1.52 -25.07 -4.49
C ILE A 166 -0.11 -24.48 -4.73
N PHE A 167 0.02 -23.15 -4.70
CA PHE A 167 1.24 -22.44 -5.06
C PHE A 167 2.46 -22.88 -4.25
N ASN A 168 2.28 -23.19 -2.97
CA ASN A 168 3.38 -23.65 -2.10
C ASN A 168 4.07 -24.93 -2.59
N ASP A 169 3.38 -25.74 -3.40
CA ASP A 169 3.92 -26.96 -3.96
C ASP A 169 5.02 -26.70 -5.00
N LEU A 170 5.05 -25.48 -5.59
CA LEU A 170 6.14 -25.08 -6.49
C LEU A 170 7.52 -25.16 -5.81
N GLY A 171 7.61 -24.69 -4.57
CA GLY A 171 8.84 -24.78 -3.78
C GLY A 171 9.26 -26.21 -3.49
N THR A 172 8.30 -27.12 -3.34
CA THR A 172 8.57 -28.53 -3.09
C THR A 172 9.04 -29.25 -4.35
N LEU A 173 8.45 -28.93 -5.50
CA LEU A 173 8.80 -29.53 -6.80
C LEU A 173 10.12 -29.01 -7.34
N ASN A 174 10.43 -27.72 -7.11
CA ASN A 174 11.62 -27.04 -7.60
C ASN A 174 12.64 -26.79 -6.47
N ASN A 175 12.94 -27.82 -5.68
CA ASN A 175 13.84 -27.70 -4.54
C ASN A 175 15.26 -27.30 -5.01
N THR A 176 15.55 -25.99 -4.91
CA THR A 176 16.87 -25.43 -5.22
C THR A 176 17.43 -24.73 -3.98
N THR A 177 18.76 -24.68 -3.88
CA THR A 177 19.44 -23.95 -2.80
C THR A 177 19.59 -22.46 -3.08
N THR A 178 19.27 -22.03 -4.31
CA THR A 178 19.57 -20.67 -4.80
C THR A 178 18.34 -19.79 -4.95
N PHE A 179 17.14 -20.34 -4.90
CA PHE A 179 15.88 -19.62 -5.03
C PHE A 179 14.88 -20.09 -3.97
N THR A 180 14.30 -19.15 -3.25
CA THR A 180 13.26 -19.46 -2.28
C THR A 180 11.91 -18.97 -2.79
N PHE A 181 11.02 -19.92 -3.08
CA PHE A 181 9.65 -19.58 -3.46
C PHE A 181 8.92 -18.87 -2.32
N PRO A 182 8.10 -17.87 -2.64
CA PRO A 182 7.19 -17.28 -1.66
C PRO A 182 6.26 -18.32 -1.04
N THR A 183 5.85 -18.11 0.19
CA THR A 183 4.86 -18.96 0.88
C THR A 183 3.54 -18.22 0.95
N LEU A 184 2.47 -18.85 0.49
CA LEU A 184 1.10 -18.33 0.44
C LEU A 184 0.17 -19.27 1.21
N ASN A 185 0.36 -19.36 2.56
CA ASN A 185 -0.53 -20.17 3.40
C ASN A 185 -1.88 -19.49 3.54
N ASP A 186 -2.94 -20.28 3.74
CA ASP A 186 -4.32 -19.80 3.95
C ASP A 186 -4.79 -18.83 2.84
N PHE A 187 -4.36 -19.08 1.59
CA PHE A 187 -4.70 -18.23 0.46
C PHE A 187 -6.22 -18.12 0.30
N THR A 188 -6.72 -16.90 0.42
CA THR A 188 -8.17 -16.60 0.42
C THR A 188 -8.45 -15.45 -0.54
N VAL A 189 -9.27 -15.70 -1.54
CA VAL A 189 -9.73 -14.69 -2.50
C VAL A 189 -10.76 -13.79 -1.84
N ASN A 190 -10.47 -12.48 -1.81
CA ASN A 190 -11.37 -11.45 -1.29
C ASN A 190 -12.23 -10.85 -2.40
N GLU A 191 -11.65 -10.72 -3.62
CA GLU A 191 -12.32 -10.11 -4.75
C GLU A 191 -11.75 -10.62 -6.08
N ASN A 192 -12.64 -10.84 -7.07
CA ASN A 192 -12.25 -11.06 -8.46
C ASN A 192 -12.37 -9.73 -9.22
N LEU A 193 -11.24 -9.22 -9.68
CA LEU A 193 -11.11 -7.93 -10.37
C LEU A 193 -11.37 -8.04 -11.88
N GLY A 194 -11.72 -9.23 -12.37
CA GLY A 194 -11.96 -9.50 -13.78
C GLY A 194 -10.77 -10.17 -14.46
N LYS A 195 -10.80 -10.23 -15.79
CA LYS A 195 -9.74 -10.85 -16.60
C LYS A 195 -8.55 -9.92 -16.77
N GLY A 196 -7.36 -10.43 -16.50
CA GLY A 196 -6.13 -9.77 -16.87
C GLY A 196 -5.83 -9.88 -18.37
N SER A 197 -4.91 -9.06 -18.87
CA SER A 197 -4.54 -9.03 -20.30
C SER A 197 -3.96 -10.34 -20.81
N LEU A 198 -3.43 -11.18 -19.92
CA LEU A 198 -2.89 -12.52 -20.24
C LEU A 198 -3.94 -13.64 -20.18
N GLY A 199 -5.21 -13.29 -19.93
CA GLY A 199 -6.35 -14.21 -19.98
C GLY A 199 -6.71 -14.88 -18.64
N GLY A 200 -5.84 -14.85 -17.64
CA GLY A 200 -6.16 -15.28 -16.27
C GLY A 200 -7.07 -14.31 -15.54
N ASP A 201 -7.73 -14.77 -14.49
CA ASP A 201 -8.42 -13.87 -13.58
C ASP A 201 -7.40 -13.05 -12.78
N MET A 202 -7.72 -11.80 -12.53
CA MET A 202 -7.02 -10.95 -11.56
C MET A 202 -7.75 -11.03 -10.22
N LEU A 203 -7.06 -11.50 -9.21
CA LEU A 203 -7.64 -11.74 -7.89
C LEU A 203 -6.97 -10.86 -6.85
N ARG A 204 -7.76 -10.17 -6.03
CA ARG A 204 -7.28 -9.64 -4.78
C ARG A 204 -7.45 -10.72 -3.72
N ALA A 205 -6.37 -11.07 -3.03
CA ALA A 205 -6.38 -12.15 -2.06
C ALA A 205 -5.51 -11.82 -0.84
N THR A 206 -5.81 -12.49 0.26
CA THR A 206 -5.02 -12.48 1.48
C THR A 206 -4.34 -13.83 1.66
N PHE A 207 -3.22 -13.84 2.38
CA PHE A 207 -2.45 -15.05 2.69
C PHE A 207 -1.64 -14.86 3.97
N LYS A 208 -0.99 -15.93 4.43
CA LYS A 208 0.04 -15.87 5.47
C LYS A 208 1.38 -16.30 4.90
N ASP A 209 2.44 -15.60 5.26
CA ASP A 209 3.80 -16.01 4.93
C ASP A 209 4.24 -17.24 5.73
N ALA A 210 5.47 -17.70 5.54
CA ALA A 210 6.05 -18.84 6.27
C ALA A 210 6.11 -18.62 7.80
N ASN A 211 6.08 -17.38 8.26
CA ASN A 211 6.11 -17.01 9.67
C ASN A 211 4.70 -16.74 10.25
N GLY A 212 3.65 -16.94 9.46
CA GLY A 212 2.27 -16.68 9.85
C GLY A 212 1.85 -15.21 9.81
N LYS A 213 2.69 -14.31 9.26
CA LYS A 213 2.33 -12.91 9.08
C LYS A 213 1.33 -12.74 7.95
N GLU A 214 0.32 -11.93 8.17
CA GLU A 214 -0.71 -11.65 7.16
C GLU A 214 -0.19 -10.75 6.04
N GLY A 215 -0.45 -11.15 4.82
CA GLY A 215 -0.20 -10.38 3.61
C GLY A 215 -1.45 -10.27 2.76
N GLU A 216 -1.46 -9.30 1.87
CA GLU A 216 -2.45 -9.17 0.81
C GLU A 216 -1.77 -8.82 -0.51
N GLY A 217 -2.45 -9.09 -1.61
CA GLY A 217 -1.88 -8.80 -2.93
C GLY A 217 -2.86 -8.94 -4.06
N ILE A 218 -2.36 -8.64 -5.26
CA ILE A 218 -3.05 -8.91 -6.53
C ILE A 218 -2.32 -10.04 -7.23
N PHE A 219 -3.09 -11.04 -7.62
CA PHE A 219 -2.62 -12.32 -8.17
C PHE A 219 -3.27 -12.58 -9.52
N THR A 220 -2.48 -13.01 -10.51
CA THR A 220 -2.99 -13.46 -11.80
C THR A 220 -2.17 -14.62 -12.32
N ALA A 221 -2.81 -15.53 -13.02
CA ALA A 221 -2.16 -16.64 -13.72
C ALA A 221 -3.11 -17.18 -14.79
N TYR A 222 -2.59 -17.61 -15.92
CA TYR A 222 -3.38 -18.25 -16.96
C TYR A 222 -3.23 -19.78 -16.88
N VAL A 223 -4.28 -20.45 -16.44
CA VAL A 223 -4.33 -21.92 -16.38
C VAL A 223 -4.85 -22.45 -17.72
N TYR A 224 -3.99 -23.13 -18.45
CA TYR A 224 -4.25 -23.66 -19.77
C TYR A 224 -4.50 -25.17 -19.73
N ASP A 225 -5.65 -25.59 -20.21
CA ASP A 225 -5.96 -27.02 -20.40
C ASP A 225 -5.36 -27.52 -21.73
N VAL A 226 -4.39 -28.43 -21.65
CA VAL A 226 -3.67 -28.96 -22.81
C VAL A 226 -4.57 -29.85 -23.70
N GLY A 227 -5.77 -30.14 -23.24
CA GLY A 227 -6.73 -31.03 -23.90
C GLY A 227 -7.02 -32.27 -23.06
N SER A 228 -7.69 -33.25 -23.61
CA SER A 228 -8.09 -34.45 -22.87
C SER A 228 -7.50 -35.72 -23.46
N TYR A 229 -7.05 -36.60 -22.57
CA TYR A 229 -6.65 -37.97 -22.91
C TYR A 229 -7.25 -38.92 -21.89
N TYR A 230 -8.26 -39.72 -22.33
CA TYR A 230 -9.01 -40.60 -21.46
C TYR A 230 -8.42 -42.00 -21.44
N VAL A 231 -8.28 -42.53 -20.24
CA VAL A 231 -7.93 -43.93 -19.99
C VAL A 231 -9.04 -44.60 -19.18
N TYR A 232 -9.21 -45.89 -19.37
CA TYR A 232 -10.13 -46.67 -18.53
C TYR A 232 -9.47 -46.96 -17.18
N GLU A 233 -10.06 -46.47 -16.09
CA GLU A 233 -9.69 -46.88 -14.74
C GLU A 233 -10.14 -48.33 -14.48
N ASN A 234 -11.35 -48.63 -14.96
CA ASN A 234 -11.95 -49.95 -14.85
C ASN A 234 -12.76 -50.21 -16.11
N ILE A 235 -12.36 -51.22 -16.85
CA ILE A 235 -12.99 -51.62 -18.12
C ILE A 235 -14.41 -52.15 -17.88
N ILE A 236 -14.64 -52.83 -16.73
CA ILE A 236 -15.96 -53.42 -16.42
C ILE A 236 -16.99 -52.35 -16.11
N SER A 237 -16.62 -51.34 -15.35
CA SER A 237 -17.52 -50.20 -15.00
C SER A 237 -17.61 -49.14 -16.10
N GLY A 238 -16.71 -49.15 -17.07
CA GLY A 238 -16.59 -48.15 -18.10
C GLY A 238 -16.08 -46.78 -17.57
N LYS A 239 -15.62 -46.71 -16.31
CA LYS A 239 -15.10 -45.47 -15.73
C LYS A 239 -13.83 -45.03 -16.45
N GLN A 240 -13.87 -43.82 -17.01
CA GLN A 240 -12.74 -43.20 -17.69
C GLN A 240 -12.19 -42.05 -16.82
N ILE A 241 -10.89 -41.86 -16.90
CA ILE A 241 -10.15 -40.77 -16.26
C ILE A 241 -9.43 -39.98 -17.35
N ASP A 242 -9.57 -38.66 -17.31
CA ASP A 242 -8.74 -37.74 -18.11
C ASP A 242 -7.38 -37.57 -17.42
N ILE A 243 -6.36 -38.19 -18.00
CA ILE A 243 -4.98 -38.15 -17.47
C ILE A 243 -4.12 -37.08 -18.12
N GLN A 244 -4.69 -36.22 -18.97
CA GLN A 244 -3.99 -35.07 -19.49
C GLN A 244 -3.85 -34.03 -18.38
N TYR A 245 -2.98 -33.03 -18.57
CA TYR A 245 -2.57 -32.09 -17.55
C TYR A 245 -2.91 -30.65 -17.89
N LEU A 246 -2.70 -29.78 -16.90
CA LEU A 246 -2.81 -28.33 -17.01
C LEU A 246 -1.42 -27.72 -16.99
N ASN A 247 -1.25 -26.65 -17.76
CA ASN A 247 -0.10 -25.76 -17.66
C ASN A 247 -0.54 -24.43 -17.08
N VAL A 248 0.38 -23.76 -16.40
CA VAL A 248 0.16 -22.42 -15.88
C VAL A 248 1.17 -21.49 -16.52
N TYR A 249 0.66 -20.42 -17.11
CA TYR A 249 1.45 -19.37 -17.76
C TYR A 249 1.31 -18.06 -17.01
N ASP A 250 2.38 -17.28 -17.04
CA ASP A 250 2.41 -15.91 -16.59
C ASP A 250 1.80 -15.71 -15.19
N ALA A 251 2.26 -16.56 -14.25
CA ALA A 251 1.89 -16.41 -12.86
C ALA A 251 2.58 -15.18 -12.29
N ILE A 252 1.80 -14.13 -12.00
CA ILE A 252 2.27 -12.84 -11.53
C ILE A 252 1.53 -12.49 -10.25
N PHE A 253 2.26 -12.02 -9.26
CA PHE A 253 1.64 -11.33 -8.15
C PHE A 253 2.53 -10.23 -7.57
N ILE A 254 1.87 -9.27 -6.96
CA ILE A 254 2.45 -8.27 -6.09
C ILE A 254 1.81 -8.38 -4.72
N SER A 255 2.58 -8.20 -3.67
CA SER A 255 2.05 -8.26 -2.32
C SER A 255 2.71 -7.29 -1.35
N THR A 256 1.98 -6.99 -0.28
CA THR A 256 2.37 -6.19 0.88
C THR A 256 1.87 -6.86 2.15
N PRO A 257 2.31 -6.43 3.33
CA PRO A 257 1.54 -6.66 4.55
C PRO A 257 0.08 -6.25 4.35
N LYS A 258 -0.81 -6.93 5.06
CA LYS A 258 -2.25 -6.67 4.98
C LYS A 258 -2.56 -5.20 5.30
N ASP A 259 -3.52 -4.63 4.58
CA ASP A 259 -4.00 -3.23 4.67
C ASP A 259 -2.99 -2.15 4.19
N GLU A 260 -1.88 -2.54 3.55
CA GLU A 260 -0.89 -1.61 3.02
C GLU A 260 -0.86 -1.53 1.48
N LEU A 261 -1.60 -2.39 0.79
CA LEU A 261 -1.53 -2.53 -0.67
C LEU A 261 -1.79 -1.21 -1.41
N ILE A 262 -2.70 -0.38 -0.89
CA ILE A 262 -3.02 0.92 -1.49
C ILE A 262 -1.85 1.90 -1.40
N ASP A 263 -1.12 1.90 -0.29
CA ASP A 263 0.02 2.81 -0.08
C ASP A 263 1.19 2.46 -1.00
N TRP A 264 1.32 1.19 -1.38
CA TRP A 264 2.37 0.65 -2.25
C TRP A 264 2.00 0.53 -3.71
N GLN A 265 0.77 0.87 -4.09
CA GLN A 265 0.21 0.72 -5.43
C GLN A 265 1.15 1.23 -6.52
N ASP A 266 1.62 2.48 -6.42
CA ASP A 266 2.44 3.12 -7.44
C ASP A 266 3.81 2.45 -7.58
N THR A 267 4.41 2.05 -6.46
CA THR A 267 5.69 1.35 -6.43
C THR A 267 5.58 -0.03 -7.06
N LEU A 268 4.61 -0.83 -6.62
CA LEU A 268 4.43 -2.21 -7.09
C LEU A 268 4.00 -2.28 -8.55
N SER A 269 3.10 -1.38 -8.99
CA SER A 269 2.71 -1.28 -10.40
C SER A 269 3.88 -0.85 -11.28
N THR A 270 4.76 0.05 -10.79
CA THR A 270 5.98 0.46 -11.51
C THR A 270 6.94 -0.71 -11.63
N ILE A 271 7.15 -1.49 -10.58
CA ILE A 271 7.99 -2.71 -10.65
C ILE A 271 7.46 -3.62 -11.75
N CYS A 272 6.18 -3.98 -11.72
CA CYS A 272 5.56 -4.88 -12.69
C CYS A 272 5.63 -4.33 -14.12
N SER A 273 5.23 -3.06 -14.34
CA SER A 273 5.16 -2.46 -15.69
C SER A 273 6.54 -2.17 -16.30
N SER A 274 7.59 -2.07 -15.48
CA SER A 274 8.96 -1.82 -15.96
C SER A 274 9.71 -3.07 -16.38
N LEU A 275 9.18 -4.27 -16.09
CA LEU A 275 9.81 -5.53 -16.51
C LEU A 275 9.89 -5.58 -18.04
N SER A 276 11.10 -5.75 -18.55
CA SER A 276 11.37 -5.86 -19.97
C SER A 276 12.46 -6.87 -20.22
N PHE A 277 12.17 -7.89 -21.01
CA PHE A 277 13.17 -8.89 -21.40
C PHE A 277 14.04 -8.38 -22.53
N SER A 278 15.31 -8.83 -22.55
CA SER A 278 16.26 -8.46 -23.60
C SER A 278 15.96 -9.16 -24.92
N ASP A 279 16.38 -8.56 -26.04
CA ASP A 279 16.24 -9.17 -27.35
C ASP A 279 16.97 -10.51 -27.46
N SER A 280 18.12 -10.67 -26.79
CA SER A 280 18.86 -11.92 -26.75
C SER A 280 18.10 -13.03 -26.03
N PHE A 281 17.45 -12.70 -24.91
CA PHE A 281 16.60 -13.66 -24.19
C PHE A 281 15.38 -14.04 -25.02
N ILE A 282 14.72 -13.05 -25.62
CA ILE A 282 13.57 -13.25 -26.48
C ILE A 282 13.91 -14.11 -27.70
N ASN A 283 15.03 -13.83 -28.37
CA ASN A 283 15.47 -14.61 -29.54
C ASN A 283 15.90 -16.04 -29.19
N GLY A 284 16.52 -16.26 -28.03
CA GLY A 284 16.79 -17.60 -27.51
C GLY A 284 15.52 -18.43 -27.30
N PHE A 285 14.44 -17.75 -27.02
CA PHE A 285 13.10 -18.29 -26.82
C PHE A 285 12.37 -18.64 -28.13
N TYR A 286 12.64 -17.92 -29.24
CA TYR A 286 11.94 -18.10 -30.55
C TYR A 286 12.14 -19.48 -31.15
N ASN A 287 13.20 -20.15 -30.80
CA ASN A 287 13.40 -21.54 -31.27
C ASN A 287 12.39 -22.51 -30.68
N GLU A 288 11.57 -22.08 -29.72
CA GLU A 288 10.63 -22.94 -29.02
C GLU A 288 9.14 -22.60 -29.20
N GLN A 289 8.70 -21.34 -29.36
CA GLN A 289 7.27 -21.01 -29.63
C GLN A 289 6.95 -19.56 -29.97
N ASP A 290 6.24 -19.31 -31.08
CA ASP A 290 5.71 -18.02 -31.56
C ASP A 290 4.67 -17.32 -30.62
N ALA A 291 4.06 -18.10 -29.70
CA ALA A 291 2.97 -17.61 -28.85
C ALA A 291 3.43 -16.68 -27.70
N VAL A 292 4.67 -16.80 -27.29
CA VAL A 292 5.20 -16.15 -26.08
C VAL A 292 5.51 -14.67 -26.30
N MET A 293 5.80 -14.25 -27.52
CA MET A 293 6.14 -12.86 -27.83
C MET A 293 4.99 -11.88 -27.59
N LYS A 294 3.76 -12.30 -27.84
CA LYS A 294 2.59 -11.46 -27.55
C LYS A 294 2.47 -11.19 -26.05
N ASN A 295 2.91 -12.13 -25.23
CA ASN A 295 2.81 -12.05 -23.78
C ASN A 295 3.77 -10.99 -23.17
N PHE A 296 4.97 -10.80 -23.73
CA PHE A 296 5.91 -9.80 -23.21
C PHE A 296 5.40 -8.35 -23.30
N GLN A 297 4.67 -8.03 -24.37
CA GLN A 297 4.04 -6.71 -24.48
C GLN A 297 2.85 -6.55 -23.51
N GLN A 298 2.17 -7.65 -23.21
CA GLN A 298 1.02 -7.68 -22.31
C GLN A 298 1.43 -7.62 -20.83
N ILE A 299 2.62 -8.10 -20.45
CA ILE A 299 3.14 -8.00 -19.08
C ILE A 299 3.22 -6.54 -18.63
N ARG A 300 3.63 -5.61 -19.51
CA ARG A 300 3.61 -4.17 -19.20
C ARG A 300 2.21 -3.64 -18.91
N ALA A 301 1.21 -4.13 -19.64
CA ALA A 301 -0.18 -3.74 -19.42
C ALA A 301 -0.73 -4.22 -18.07
N ILE A 302 -0.21 -5.34 -17.54
CA ILE A 302 -0.60 -5.86 -16.23
C ILE A 302 -0.26 -4.88 -15.11
N GLY A 303 0.89 -4.19 -15.15
CA GLY A 303 1.23 -3.18 -14.14
C GLY A 303 0.16 -2.11 -14.00
N ASN A 304 -0.33 -1.60 -15.13
CA ASN A 304 -1.42 -0.62 -15.14
C ASN A 304 -2.74 -1.24 -14.66
N GLN A 305 -3.07 -2.44 -15.13
CA GLN A 305 -4.27 -3.16 -14.69
C GLN A 305 -4.26 -3.49 -13.21
N ILE A 306 -3.10 -3.81 -12.64
CA ILE A 306 -2.95 -4.02 -11.20
C ILE A 306 -3.24 -2.72 -10.44
N SER A 307 -2.68 -1.59 -10.90
CA SER A 307 -2.97 -0.28 -10.30
C SER A 307 -4.45 0.06 -10.37
N ASP A 308 -5.05 -0.07 -11.56
CA ASP A 308 -6.48 0.18 -11.75
C ASP A 308 -7.33 -0.78 -10.92
N GLY A 309 -6.96 -2.06 -10.85
CA GLY A 309 -7.63 -3.07 -10.04
C GLY A 309 -7.56 -2.80 -8.55
N ILE A 310 -6.43 -2.31 -8.04
CA ILE A 310 -6.30 -1.87 -6.64
C ILE A 310 -7.25 -0.71 -6.38
N MET A 311 -7.24 0.31 -7.24
CA MET A 311 -8.12 1.48 -7.08
C MET A 311 -9.60 1.12 -7.21
N ASP A 312 -9.95 0.28 -8.17
CA ASP A 312 -11.33 -0.20 -8.34
C ASP A 312 -11.81 -1.01 -7.15
N SER A 313 -10.95 -1.88 -6.61
CA SER A 313 -11.23 -2.66 -5.42
C SER A 313 -11.47 -1.75 -4.21
N TRP A 314 -10.60 -0.75 -4.00
CA TRP A 314 -10.80 0.25 -2.96
C TRP A 314 -12.08 1.06 -3.13
N ASN A 315 -12.37 1.52 -4.34
CA ASN A 315 -13.58 2.26 -4.63
C ASN A 315 -14.86 1.43 -4.42
N LYS A 316 -14.82 0.13 -4.74
CA LYS A 316 -15.95 -0.79 -4.55
C LYS A 316 -16.19 -1.21 -3.11
N ARG A 317 -15.13 -1.34 -2.30
CA ARG A 317 -15.22 -1.62 -0.85
C ARG A 317 -16.04 -0.60 -0.10
N ASN A 318 -16.31 0.51 -0.72
CA ASN A 318 -16.87 1.71 -0.15
C ASN A 318 -18.33 1.64 0.28
N LYS A 319 -18.96 0.51 0.24
CA LYS A 319 -20.39 0.46 0.56
C LYS A 319 -20.64 -0.24 1.89
N SER A 320 -20.27 0.41 2.97
CA SER A 320 -20.70 0.22 4.35
C SER A 320 -19.94 -0.78 5.25
N PHE A 321 -19.57 -1.97 4.80
CA PHE A 321 -18.99 -2.97 5.72
C PHE A 321 -17.47 -2.79 5.90
N ASP A 322 -16.76 -2.47 4.82
CA ASP A 322 -15.31 -2.36 4.85
C ASP A 322 -14.82 -1.06 5.51
N ILE A 323 -15.58 0.03 5.36
CA ILE A 323 -15.28 1.30 6.06
C ILE A 323 -15.40 1.10 7.57
N MET A 324 -16.43 0.39 8.02
CA MET A 324 -16.62 0.10 9.44
C MET A 324 -15.48 -0.77 9.99
N SER A 325 -15.03 -1.76 9.21
CA SER A 325 -13.91 -2.61 9.56
C SER A 325 -12.58 -1.83 9.62
N GLN A 326 -12.33 -0.94 8.67
CA GLN A 326 -11.15 -0.08 8.67
C GLN A 326 -11.18 0.92 9.84
N LYS A 327 -12.31 1.57 10.11
CA LYS A 327 -12.49 2.44 11.27
C LYS A 327 -12.23 1.69 12.57
N GLN A 328 -12.74 0.47 12.68
CA GLN A 328 -12.54 -0.36 13.86
C GLN A 328 -11.07 -0.78 13.98
N SER A 329 -10.41 -1.13 12.90
CA SER A 329 -8.99 -1.46 12.87
C SER A 329 -8.13 -0.27 13.24
N ASP A 330 -8.36 0.90 12.62
CA ASP A 330 -7.64 2.14 12.94
C ASP A 330 -7.83 2.51 14.42
N ALA A 331 -9.05 2.40 14.96
CA ALA A 331 -9.35 2.69 16.36
C ALA A 331 -8.66 1.71 17.33
N ILE A 332 -8.64 0.40 17.01
CA ILE A 332 -7.92 -0.62 17.82
C ILE A 332 -6.43 -0.34 17.83
N LEU A 333 -5.86 0.11 16.72
CA LEU A 333 -4.45 0.46 16.59
C LEU A 333 -4.13 1.85 17.15
N GLY A 334 -5.11 2.58 17.66
CA GLY A 334 -4.93 3.90 18.26
C GLY A 334 -4.81 5.04 17.26
N TYR A 335 -5.35 4.88 16.07
CA TYR A 335 -5.31 5.90 15.01
C TYR A 335 -6.68 6.44 14.66
N GLU A 336 -6.70 7.68 14.17
CA GLU A 336 -7.77 8.24 13.36
C GLU A 336 -7.20 8.73 12.04
N ARG A 337 -8.03 8.83 10.99
CA ARG A 337 -7.61 9.40 9.71
C ARG A 337 -8.00 10.86 9.65
N VAL A 338 -7.08 11.68 9.18
CA VAL A 338 -7.26 13.11 9.01
C VAL A 338 -6.96 13.55 7.59
N TYR A 339 -7.76 14.46 7.09
CA TYR A 339 -7.64 15.05 5.76
C TYR A 339 -6.97 16.41 5.86
N ASP A 340 -5.88 16.60 5.13
CA ASP A 340 -5.20 17.88 4.97
C ASP A 340 -5.87 18.67 3.84
N THR A 341 -6.55 19.76 4.18
CA THR A 341 -7.29 20.59 3.23
C THR A 341 -6.41 21.41 2.29
N GLU A 342 -5.12 21.53 2.55
CA GLU A 342 -4.17 22.25 1.70
C GLU A 342 -3.54 21.33 0.64
N THR A 343 -3.19 20.11 1.03
CA THR A 343 -2.51 19.15 0.13
C THR A 343 -3.45 18.14 -0.49
N ASN A 344 -4.70 18.04 0.01
CA ASN A 344 -5.67 16.99 -0.32
C ASN A 344 -5.15 15.57 -0.03
N GLU A 345 -4.28 15.43 0.97
CA GLU A 345 -3.72 14.14 1.40
C GLU A 345 -4.39 13.66 2.69
N ILE A 346 -4.42 12.34 2.89
CA ILE A 346 -4.93 11.72 4.11
C ILE A 346 -3.77 11.15 4.91
N TYR A 347 -3.80 11.38 6.22
CA TYR A 347 -2.79 10.91 7.16
C TYR A 347 -3.44 10.11 8.28
N LYS A 348 -2.71 9.13 8.86
CA LYS A 348 -3.05 8.52 10.14
C LYS A 348 -2.54 9.42 11.27
N ALA A 349 -3.41 9.82 12.17
CA ALA A 349 -3.07 10.57 13.37
C ALA A 349 -3.43 9.75 14.61
N TYR A 350 -2.91 10.11 15.78
CA TYR A 350 -3.33 9.49 17.03
C TYR A 350 -4.81 9.78 17.33
N ASN A 351 -5.52 8.86 17.98
CA ASN A 351 -6.90 9.04 18.36
C ASN A 351 -7.07 10.31 19.20
N GLY A 352 -8.03 11.17 18.83
CA GLY A 352 -8.31 12.46 19.46
C GLY A 352 -7.47 13.60 18.91
N PHE A 353 -6.69 13.40 17.85
CA PHE A 353 -5.95 14.48 17.20
C PHE A 353 -6.87 15.61 16.75
N THR A 354 -8.00 15.29 16.10
CA THR A 354 -8.94 16.30 15.61
C THR A 354 -9.68 17.04 16.74
N ASP A 355 -9.79 16.43 17.92
CA ASP A 355 -10.33 17.08 19.12
C ASP A 355 -9.30 18.04 19.76
N ASP A 356 -8.00 17.67 19.71
CA ASP A 356 -6.91 18.46 20.27
C ASP A 356 -6.42 19.57 19.32
N TYR A 357 -6.66 19.43 18.02
CA TYR A 357 -6.21 20.35 16.98
C TYR A 357 -7.18 21.53 16.81
N ASP A 358 -6.72 22.74 17.13
CA ASP A 358 -7.55 23.94 17.07
C ASP A 358 -7.38 24.76 15.76
N GLY A 359 -6.76 24.16 14.72
CA GLY A 359 -6.60 24.74 13.40
C GLY A 359 -7.76 24.41 12.44
N ASN A 360 -7.61 24.85 11.18
CA ASN A 360 -8.61 24.59 10.13
C ASN A 360 -8.10 23.69 9.00
N ARG A 361 -6.81 23.34 9.02
CA ARG A 361 -6.16 22.60 7.94
C ARG A 361 -6.49 21.10 7.99
N TYR A 362 -6.39 20.50 9.17
CA TYR A 362 -6.64 19.07 9.34
C TYR A 362 -8.05 18.81 9.84
N LYS A 363 -8.78 17.93 9.17
CA LYS A 363 -10.16 17.57 9.48
C LYS A 363 -10.33 16.07 9.52
N SER A 364 -11.28 15.57 10.32
CA SER A 364 -11.69 14.18 10.28
C SER A 364 -12.12 13.81 8.86
N VAL A 365 -11.73 12.65 8.38
CA VAL A 365 -12.15 12.12 7.08
C VAL A 365 -13.62 11.69 7.11
N THR A 366 -14.31 11.88 5.99
CA THR A 366 -15.65 11.33 5.74
C THR A 366 -15.56 9.89 5.24
N ASP A 367 -16.68 9.18 5.25
CA ASP A 367 -16.71 7.75 4.88
C ASP A 367 -16.18 7.49 3.46
N ASP A 368 -16.48 8.37 2.53
CA ASP A 368 -16.00 8.31 1.15
C ASP A 368 -14.49 8.51 1.02
N MET A 369 -13.86 9.20 1.97
CA MET A 369 -12.41 9.43 1.99
C MET A 369 -11.63 8.23 2.52
N TYR A 370 -12.26 7.29 3.23
CA TYR A 370 -11.59 6.05 3.69
C TYR A 370 -11.07 5.17 2.56
N THR A 371 -11.50 5.42 1.32
CA THR A 371 -11.03 4.72 0.12
C THR A 371 -9.76 5.30 -0.48
N GLN A 372 -9.36 6.47 -0.01
CA GLN A 372 -8.14 7.10 -0.49
C GLN A 372 -6.94 6.55 0.29
N LYS A 373 -5.79 6.48 -0.39
CA LYS A 373 -4.53 6.07 0.24
C LYS A 373 -4.11 7.05 1.34
N THR A 374 -3.51 6.53 2.37
CA THR A 374 -2.86 7.35 3.39
C THR A 374 -1.46 7.75 2.94
N SER A 375 -1.12 9.03 3.05
CA SER A 375 0.18 9.58 2.63
C SER A 375 1.26 9.47 3.72
N GLY A 376 0.90 9.01 4.89
CA GLY A 376 1.79 8.90 6.04
C GLY A 376 1.04 9.01 7.36
N TYR A 377 1.77 9.43 8.40
CA TYR A 377 1.17 9.64 9.71
C TYR A 377 1.62 10.97 10.34
N ILE A 378 0.84 11.43 11.31
CA ILE A 378 1.13 12.61 12.13
C ILE A 378 1.66 12.10 13.47
N GLU A 379 2.89 12.51 13.81
CA GLU A 379 3.50 12.23 15.12
C GLU A 379 2.75 12.96 16.24
N LYS A 380 2.70 12.30 17.41
CA LYS A 380 2.11 12.86 18.62
C LYS A 380 3.03 13.90 19.26
#